data_c12a42b082d2554ffc38cf2b3f797190
#
_entry.id   c12a42b082d2554ffc38cf2b3f797190
#
_cell.length_a   1.000
_cell.length_b   1.000
_cell.length_c   1.000
_cell.angle_alpha   90.00
_cell.angle_beta   90.00
_cell.angle_gamma   90.00
#
_symmetry.space_group_name_H-M   'P 1'
#
loop_
_entity.id
_entity.type
_entity.pdbx_description
1 polymer ?
#
loop_
_entity_poly.entity_id
_entity_poly.type
_entity_poly.pdbx_seq_one_letter_code
_entity_poly.pdbx_strand_id
1 'polypeptide(L)'
;MKKILLSMAAVALMLVSCGPNGLGSLGTLGNLGQIATDGQTVGNVLQSVLGTNKLTAQNLIGNWSYSGPGCAFTSEQLLAQAGGEVVAAEIKQKMLPTYNQLGFSANNTKVSFNQDGTYTAVIAGRQLSGNYTFDASSSKVTMKGLLLNITCYAKKNSNGIALLFESSKLLTLLQTVSALSGNATLSTIGDLSKSYDGLRLGFDFK
;
A
#
# COMPACT_ATOMS: atom_id res chain seq x y z
N MET A 1 -17.21 62.47 -34.02
CA MET A 1 -16.37 63.65 -33.58
C MET A 1 -15.66 63.29 -32.32
N LYS A 2 -14.36 63.50 -32.34
CA LYS A 2 -13.40 63.61 -31.21
C LYS A 2 -13.04 62.32 -30.47
N LYS A 3 -11.88 61.77 -30.80
CA LYS A 3 -10.50 62.01 -30.34
C LYS A 3 -10.19 61.23 -29.07
N ILE A 4 -9.38 60.14 -29.21
CA ILE A 4 -7.93 60.02 -28.96
C ILE A 4 -7.58 60.39 -27.52
N LEU A 5 -7.00 59.41 -26.82
CA LEU A 5 -5.67 59.52 -26.24
C LEU A 5 -5.14 58.16 -25.75
N LEU A 6 -4.04 57.84 -26.31
CA LEU A 6 -3.00 56.91 -25.96
C LEU A 6 -2.53 57.12 -24.51
N SER A 7 -2.26 56.04 -23.79
CA SER A 7 -1.13 56.05 -22.87
C SER A 7 -0.50 54.65 -22.80
N MET A 8 0.69 54.61 -23.38
CA MET A 8 1.68 53.55 -23.18
C MET A 8 2.15 53.58 -21.72
N ALA A 9 2.20 52.46 -21.10
CA ALA A 9 3.02 52.29 -19.91
C ALA A 9 3.75 50.94 -19.99
N ALA A 10 5.00 51.08 -20.26
CA ALA A 10 6.21 50.36 -20.07
C ALA A 10 6.08 48.91 -19.51
N VAL A 11 6.47 47.98 -20.38
CA VAL A 11 6.91 46.63 -20.04
C VAL A 11 8.32 46.74 -19.43
N ALA A 12 8.46 46.46 -18.17
CA ALA A 12 9.75 46.22 -17.53
C ALA A 12 10.06 44.74 -17.61
N LEU A 13 10.82 44.34 -18.61
CA LEU A 13 11.49 43.04 -18.66
C LEU A 13 12.57 43.00 -17.57
N MET A 14 12.34 42.29 -16.52
CA MET A 14 13.39 41.84 -15.61
C MET A 14 13.91 40.49 -16.12
N LEU A 15 14.98 40.57 -16.91
CA LEU A 15 15.88 39.46 -17.19
C LEU A 15 16.65 39.16 -15.90
N VAL A 16 16.26 38.13 -15.17
CA VAL A 16 17.11 37.59 -14.13
C VAL A 16 18.03 36.56 -14.76
N SER A 17 19.28 36.95 -14.74
CA SER A 17 20.50 36.26 -15.10
C SER A 17 20.53 34.82 -14.67
N CYS A 18 20.87 33.96 -15.63
CA CYS A 18 21.30 32.58 -15.47
C CYS A 18 22.66 32.56 -14.74
N GLY A 19 22.72 32.11 -13.52
CA GLY A 19 23.93 31.69 -12.83
C GLY A 19 24.14 30.21 -12.96
N PRO A 20 25.35 29.72 -13.30
CA PRO A 20 25.61 28.31 -13.46
C PRO A 20 25.96 27.66 -12.11
N ASN A 21 24.97 27.29 -11.33
CA ASN A 21 25.18 26.32 -10.27
C ASN A 21 23.84 25.62 -9.99
N GLY A 22 23.79 24.38 -10.42
CA GLY A 22 22.66 23.48 -10.27
C GLY A 22 22.27 23.22 -8.82
N LEU A 23 21.16 22.58 -8.63
CA LEU A 23 20.44 22.22 -7.40
C LEU A 23 19.33 23.21 -7.00
N GLY A 24 18.37 23.39 -7.87
CA GLY A 24 17.18 24.18 -7.58
C GLY A 24 15.88 23.58 -8.07
N SER A 25 15.65 22.29 -7.84
CA SER A 25 14.32 21.68 -8.10
C SER A 25 13.93 20.63 -7.07
N LEU A 26 14.27 20.83 -5.81
CA LEU A 26 13.79 20.03 -4.69
C LEU A 26 12.80 20.79 -3.80
N GLY A 27 12.40 22.00 -4.20
CA GLY A 27 11.51 22.85 -3.40
C GLY A 27 10.04 22.41 -3.37
N THR A 28 9.61 21.53 -4.25
CA THR A 28 8.21 21.07 -4.30
C THR A 28 7.96 19.84 -3.43
N LEU A 29 9.01 19.13 -3.02
CA LEU A 29 8.88 17.95 -2.13
C LEU A 29 8.79 18.34 -0.64
N GLY A 30 9.17 19.56 -0.28
CA GLY A 30 9.11 20.05 1.10
C GLY A 30 7.70 20.27 1.64
N ASN A 31 6.71 20.45 0.78
CA ASN A 31 5.32 20.67 1.22
C ASN A 31 4.50 19.38 1.34
N LEU A 32 5.01 18.25 0.84
CA LEU A 32 4.38 16.93 1.02
C LEU A 32 4.65 16.34 2.41
N GLY A 33 5.67 16.81 3.10
CA GLY A 33 6.01 16.39 4.47
C GLY A 33 5.05 16.86 5.56
N GLN A 34 4.20 17.85 5.28
CA GLN A 34 3.23 18.36 6.26
C GLN A 34 1.85 17.67 6.22
N ILE A 35 1.57 16.87 5.19
CA ILE A 35 0.31 16.13 5.09
C ILE A 35 0.42 14.73 5.75
N ALA A 36 1.62 14.23 5.94
CA ALA A 36 1.86 12.95 6.60
C ALA A 36 2.23 13.18 8.05
N THR A 37 1.24 13.22 8.92
CA THR A 37 1.43 13.24 10.40
C THR A 37 2.00 11.94 10.97
N ASP A 38 2.25 10.94 10.11
CA ASP A 38 2.97 9.73 10.46
C ASP A 38 4.10 9.50 9.45
N GLY A 39 5.35 9.75 9.87
CA GLY A 39 6.56 9.53 9.08
C GLY A 39 6.73 8.09 8.55
N GLN A 40 5.92 7.15 9.05
CA GLN A 40 5.88 5.77 8.60
C GLN A 40 5.13 5.59 7.26
N THR A 41 4.13 6.43 6.98
CA THR A 41 3.33 6.31 5.75
C THR A 41 4.15 6.71 4.52
N VAL A 42 4.93 7.78 4.60
CA VAL A 42 5.75 8.28 3.49
C VAL A 42 6.90 7.33 3.17
N GLY A 43 7.57 6.78 4.20
CA GLY A 43 8.66 5.82 4.01
C GLY A 43 8.21 4.52 3.33
N ASN A 44 7.02 4.02 3.69
CA ASN A 44 6.46 2.79 3.10
C ASN A 44 6.09 2.97 1.63
N VAL A 45 5.72 4.16 1.24
CA VAL A 45 5.27 4.48 -0.10
C VAL A 45 6.48 4.68 -1.05
N LEU A 46 7.50 5.43 -0.64
CA LEU A 46 8.73 5.60 -1.43
C LEU A 46 9.45 4.28 -1.68
N GLN A 47 9.49 3.36 -0.71
CA GLN A 47 10.06 2.03 -0.91
C GLN A 47 9.20 1.14 -1.81
N SER A 48 7.92 1.46 -1.97
CA SER A 48 7.03 0.76 -2.90
C SER A 48 7.38 0.99 -4.36
N VAL A 49 7.83 2.21 -4.69
CA VAL A 49 8.08 2.65 -6.06
C VAL A 49 9.49 2.28 -6.52
N LEU A 50 10.49 2.38 -5.66
CA LEU A 50 11.89 2.28 -6.09
C LEU A 50 12.40 0.87 -6.38
N GLY A 51 11.60 -0.18 -6.22
CA GLY A 51 11.98 -1.56 -6.59
C GLY A 51 13.24 -2.10 -5.92
N THR A 52 13.88 -1.30 -5.07
CA THR A 52 15.20 -1.55 -4.48
C THR A 52 15.20 -2.56 -3.34
N ASN A 53 14.01 -2.93 -2.83
CA ASN A 53 13.87 -3.89 -1.73
C ASN A 53 13.00 -5.08 -2.12
N LYS A 54 13.50 -5.93 -3.01
CA LYS A 54 12.87 -7.24 -3.22
C LYS A 54 12.89 -8.02 -1.91
N LEU A 55 11.74 -8.53 -1.51
CA LEU A 55 11.65 -9.44 -0.39
C LEU A 55 12.40 -10.74 -0.75
N THR A 56 13.27 -11.18 0.12
CA THR A 56 13.93 -12.48 0.01
C THR A 56 13.24 -13.50 0.90
N ALA A 57 13.44 -14.79 0.66
CA ALA A 57 12.91 -15.84 1.52
C ALA A 57 13.36 -15.63 2.99
N GLN A 58 14.58 -15.21 3.19
CA GLN A 58 15.12 -14.94 4.53
C GLN A 58 14.43 -13.76 5.22
N ASN A 59 14.04 -12.72 4.46
CA ASN A 59 13.32 -11.57 5.00
C ASN A 59 11.83 -11.84 5.24
N LEU A 60 11.27 -12.91 4.68
CA LEU A 60 9.91 -13.34 4.94
C LEU A 60 9.81 -14.09 6.27
N ILE A 61 10.85 -14.85 6.63
CA ILE A 61 10.91 -15.62 7.88
C ILE A 61 10.84 -14.65 9.07
N GLY A 62 9.92 -14.94 10.01
CA GLY A 62 9.76 -14.13 11.22
C GLY A 62 8.32 -14.13 11.73
N ASN A 63 8.12 -13.35 12.78
CA ASN A 63 6.81 -13.16 13.43
C ASN A 63 6.32 -11.76 13.12
N TRP A 64 5.17 -11.67 12.50
CA TRP A 64 4.62 -10.43 11.98
C TRP A 64 3.26 -10.16 12.61
N SER A 65 3.09 -8.97 13.18
CA SER A 65 1.83 -8.51 13.76
C SER A 65 1.19 -7.46 12.88
N TYR A 66 -0.13 -7.53 12.72
CA TYR A 66 -0.90 -6.58 11.91
C TYR A 66 -0.65 -5.13 12.33
N SER A 67 -0.44 -4.27 11.36
CA SER A 67 -0.22 -2.84 11.56
C SER A 67 -1.20 -1.95 10.79
N GLY A 68 -1.93 -2.49 9.82
CA GLY A 68 -2.92 -1.75 9.04
C GLY A 68 -3.30 -2.42 7.73
N PRO A 69 -4.23 -1.83 6.98
CA PRO A 69 -4.52 -2.27 5.62
C PRO A 69 -3.30 -2.14 4.71
N GLY A 70 -3.06 -3.14 3.87
CA GLY A 70 -2.03 -3.15 2.85
C GLY A 70 -2.59 -2.80 1.47
N CYS A 71 -1.82 -2.05 0.69
CA CYS A 71 -2.14 -1.68 -0.68
C CYS A 71 -0.89 -1.62 -1.53
N ALA A 72 -0.95 -2.16 -2.74
CA ALA A 72 0.06 -1.92 -3.76
C ALA A 72 -0.54 -2.11 -5.16
N PHE A 73 0.12 -1.53 -6.16
CA PHE A 73 -0.17 -1.76 -7.57
C PHE A 73 0.80 -2.79 -8.14
N THR A 74 0.39 -3.51 -9.18
CA THR A 74 1.21 -4.55 -9.80
C THR A 74 2.35 -4.00 -10.65
N SER A 75 2.31 -2.70 -11.00
CA SER A 75 3.39 -2.00 -11.68
C SER A 75 3.46 -0.53 -11.26
N GLU A 76 4.63 0.08 -11.45
CA GLU A 76 4.83 1.52 -11.21
C GLU A 76 3.98 2.38 -12.17
N GLN A 77 3.80 1.90 -13.39
CA GLN A 77 2.97 2.59 -14.38
C GLN A 77 1.51 2.66 -13.92
N LEU A 78 0.94 1.57 -13.40
CA LEU A 78 -0.42 1.55 -12.89
C LEU A 78 -0.55 2.41 -11.63
N LEU A 79 0.44 2.40 -10.75
CA LEU A 79 0.48 3.30 -9.60
C LEU A 79 0.46 4.77 -10.04
N ALA A 80 1.31 5.14 -11.03
CA ALA A 80 1.37 6.50 -11.56
C ALA A 80 0.05 6.91 -12.25
N GLN A 81 -0.54 6.02 -13.05
CA GLN A 81 -1.84 6.25 -13.71
C GLN A 81 -2.99 6.43 -12.69
N ALA A 82 -2.94 5.73 -11.57
CA ALA A 82 -3.93 5.87 -10.50
C ALA A 82 -3.80 7.19 -9.71
N GLY A 83 -2.73 7.96 -9.89
CA GLY A 83 -2.48 9.19 -9.15
C GLY A 83 -1.33 9.08 -8.14
N GLY A 84 -0.53 8.01 -8.24
CA GLY A 84 0.68 7.83 -7.46
C GLY A 84 0.43 7.43 -6.01
N GLU A 85 1.35 7.80 -5.17
CA GLU A 85 1.44 7.38 -3.78
C GLU A 85 0.34 7.94 -2.89
N VAL A 86 -0.14 9.14 -3.20
CA VAL A 86 -1.24 9.79 -2.47
C VAL A 86 -2.48 8.92 -2.54
N VAL A 87 -2.79 8.39 -3.74
CA VAL A 87 -3.96 7.51 -3.93
C VAL A 87 -3.78 6.18 -3.21
N ALA A 88 -2.57 5.61 -3.19
CA ALA A 88 -2.31 4.39 -2.42
C ALA A 88 -2.55 4.61 -0.91
N ALA A 89 -2.16 5.76 -0.37
CA ALA A 89 -2.42 6.13 1.02
C ALA A 89 -3.92 6.34 1.26
N GLU A 90 -4.64 7.02 0.36
CA GLU A 90 -6.09 7.20 0.45
C GLU A 90 -6.85 5.86 0.41
N ILE A 91 -6.42 4.92 -0.43
CA ILE A 91 -6.99 3.58 -0.49
C ILE A 91 -6.87 2.89 0.86
N LYS A 92 -5.69 2.93 1.49
CA LYS A 92 -5.50 2.37 2.84
C LYS A 92 -6.43 3.01 3.86
N GLN A 93 -6.57 4.34 3.83
CA GLN A 93 -7.49 5.06 4.72
C GLN A 93 -8.95 4.68 4.49
N LYS A 94 -9.38 4.51 3.24
CA LYS A 94 -10.73 4.04 2.91
C LYS A 94 -11.01 2.61 3.39
N MET A 95 -9.99 1.75 3.43
CA MET A 95 -10.10 0.37 3.91
C MET A 95 -10.16 0.28 5.44
N LEU A 96 -9.56 1.22 6.15
CA LEU A 96 -9.36 1.16 7.60
C LEU A 96 -10.67 0.97 8.38
N PRO A 97 -11.78 1.70 8.11
CA PRO A 97 -13.05 1.47 8.80
C PRO A 97 -13.57 0.04 8.65
N THR A 98 -13.49 -0.53 7.43
CA THR A 98 -13.91 -1.91 7.16
C THR A 98 -13.05 -2.91 7.95
N TYR A 99 -11.75 -2.72 8.00
CA TYR A 99 -10.84 -3.58 8.76
C TYR A 99 -11.07 -3.49 10.27
N ASN A 100 -11.36 -2.29 10.78
CA ASN A 100 -11.73 -2.10 12.18
C ASN A 100 -13.07 -2.78 12.52
N GLN A 101 -14.07 -2.70 11.64
CA GLN A 101 -15.36 -3.39 11.81
C GLN A 101 -15.19 -4.91 11.81
N LEU A 102 -14.25 -5.45 11.01
CA LEU A 102 -13.88 -6.86 11.01
C LEU A 102 -13.06 -7.26 12.25
N GLY A 103 -12.68 -6.29 13.07
CA GLY A 103 -11.97 -6.52 14.32
C GLY A 103 -10.49 -6.83 14.17
N PHE A 104 -9.86 -6.51 13.03
CA PHE A 104 -8.42 -6.72 12.86
C PHE A 104 -7.62 -5.82 13.80
N SER A 105 -6.68 -6.41 14.50
CA SER A 105 -5.78 -5.73 15.42
C SER A 105 -4.45 -6.48 15.56
N ALA A 106 -3.42 -5.82 16.04
CA ALA A 106 -2.12 -6.46 16.30
C ALA A 106 -2.20 -7.62 17.31
N ASN A 107 -3.23 -7.65 18.16
CA ASN A 107 -3.38 -8.69 19.16
C ASN A 107 -3.96 -9.99 18.59
N ASN A 108 -4.84 -9.87 17.58
CA ASN A 108 -5.60 -10.99 17.06
C ASN A 108 -5.34 -11.29 15.56
N THR A 109 -4.40 -10.58 14.94
CA THR A 109 -4.03 -10.78 13.54
C THR A 109 -2.52 -10.79 13.41
N LYS A 110 -1.95 -11.96 13.23
CA LYS A 110 -0.52 -12.23 13.21
C LYS A 110 -0.22 -13.33 12.21
N VAL A 111 1.00 -13.34 11.68
CA VAL A 111 1.51 -14.44 10.86
C VAL A 111 2.96 -14.71 11.22
N SER A 112 3.32 -15.97 11.28
CA SER A 112 4.70 -16.43 11.48
C SER A 112 5.08 -17.34 10.33
N PHE A 113 6.21 -17.05 9.70
CA PHE A 113 6.82 -17.90 8.68
C PHE A 113 8.10 -18.51 9.24
N ASN A 114 8.18 -19.82 9.25
CA ASN A 114 9.31 -20.56 9.78
C ASN A 114 10.28 -20.98 8.68
N GLN A 115 11.53 -21.19 9.05
CA GLN A 115 12.59 -21.59 8.12
C GLN A 115 12.35 -22.98 7.52
N ASP A 116 11.62 -23.84 8.21
CA ASP A 116 11.26 -25.20 7.76
C ASP A 116 10.13 -25.24 6.72
N GLY A 117 9.64 -24.07 6.26
CA GLY A 117 8.56 -23.95 5.30
C GLY A 117 7.16 -24.09 5.92
N THR A 118 7.07 -24.10 7.24
CA THR A 118 5.77 -24.06 7.94
C THR A 118 5.35 -22.64 8.24
N TYR A 119 4.03 -22.42 8.38
CA TYR A 119 3.50 -21.14 8.87
C TYR A 119 2.44 -21.36 9.92
N THR A 120 2.30 -20.38 10.80
CA THR A 120 1.15 -20.22 11.67
C THR A 120 0.58 -18.82 11.49
N ALA A 121 -0.73 -18.68 11.54
CA ALA A 121 -1.38 -17.38 11.46
C ALA A 121 -2.58 -17.33 12.40
N VAL A 122 -2.85 -16.15 12.90
CA VAL A 122 -4.10 -15.80 13.55
C VAL A 122 -4.71 -14.67 12.75
N ILE A 123 -5.89 -14.85 12.22
CA ILE A 123 -6.60 -13.84 11.42
C ILE A 123 -7.95 -13.56 12.10
N ALA A 124 -8.10 -12.36 12.63
CA ALA A 124 -9.25 -11.97 13.45
C ALA A 124 -9.58 -13.01 14.57
N GLY A 125 -8.53 -13.51 15.24
CA GLY A 125 -8.66 -14.50 16.31
C GLY A 125 -8.74 -15.96 15.85
N ARG A 126 -8.78 -16.24 14.53
CA ARG A 126 -8.83 -17.62 14.00
C ARG A 126 -7.44 -18.12 13.71
N GLN A 127 -7.15 -19.30 14.24
CA GLN A 127 -5.87 -19.97 14.03
C GLN A 127 -5.85 -20.70 12.70
N LEU A 128 -4.79 -20.51 11.94
CA LEU A 128 -4.46 -21.18 10.69
C LEU A 128 -3.03 -21.70 10.78
N SER A 129 -2.76 -22.84 10.19
CA SER A 129 -1.40 -23.39 10.10
C SER A 129 -1.26 -24.28 8.88
N GLY A 130 -0.04 -24.51 8.47
CA GLY A 130 0.27 -25.36 7.34
C GLY A 130 1.69 -25.13 6.82
N ASN A 131 1.87 -25.42 5.54
CA ASN A 131 3.13 -25.19 4.85
C ASN A 131 3.01 -23.99 3.89
N TYR A 132 4.12 -23.30 3.66
CA TYR A 132 4.18 -22.26 2.67
C TYR A 132 5.33 -22.46 1.69
N THR A 133 5.19 -21.89 0.52
CA THR A 133 6.26 -21.71 -0.45
C THR A 133 6.36 -20.25 -0.83
N PHE A 134 7.57 -19.76 -1.07
CA PHE A 134 7.81 -18.39 -1.52
C PHE A 134 8.63 -18.39 -2.81
N ASP A 135 8.08 -17.78 -3.84
CA ASP A 135 8.77 -17.49 -5.09
C ASP A 135 9.26 -16.05 -5.08
N ALA A 136 10.56 -15.88 -4.90
CA ALA A 136 11.20 -14.55 -4.85
C ALA A 136 11.16 -13.81 -6.19
N SER A 137 11.02 -14.52 -7.31
CA SER A 137 10.96 -13.89 -8.64
C SER A 137 9.65 -13.13 -8.85
N SER A 138 8.55 -13.68 -8.40
CA SER A 138 7.20 -13.12 -8.47
C SER A 138 6.70 -12.53 -7.15
N SER A 139 7.50 -12.63 -6.08
CA SER A 139 7.11 -12.27 -4.71
C SER A 139 5.85 -13.00 -4.21
N LYS A 140 5.59 -14.17 -4.77
CA LYS A 140 4.38 -14.95 -4.52
C LYS A 140 4.57 -15.88 -3.33
N VAL A 141 3.65 -15.81 -2.38
CA VAL A 141 3.53 -16.73 -1.25
C VAL A 141 2.32 -17.63 -1.47
N THR A 142 2.52 -18.94 -1.42
CA THR A 142 1.44 -19.91 -1.43
C THR A 142 1.41 -20.60 -0.08
N MET A 143 0.31 -20.43 0.64
CA MET A 143 0.08 -20.99 1.97
C MET A 143 -0.95 -22.11 1.84
N LYS A 144 -0.58 -23.32 2.24
CA LYS A 144 -1.43 -24.52 2.19
C LYS A 144 -1.73 -24.99 3.61
N GLY A 145 -2.99 -25.02 3.97
CA GLY A 145 -3.45 -25.50 5.27
C GLY A 145 -4.66 -26.43 5.13
N LEU A 146 -5.10 -27.01 6.24
CA LEU A 146 -6.25 -27.94 6.25
C LEU A 146 -7.56 -27.26 5.81
N LEU A 147 -7.74 -26.00 6.14
CA LEU A 147 -9.00 -25.28 5.92
C LEU A 147 -8.94 -24.31 4.74
N LEU A 148 -7.76 -23.88 4.33
CA LEU A 148 -7.63 -22.79 3.38
C LEU A 148 -6.31 -22.87 2.60
N ASN A 149 -6.42 -22.76 1.28
CA ASN A 149 -5.28 -22.54 0.41
C ASN A 149 -5.28 -21.07 -0.03
N ILE A 150 -4.28 -20.33 0.39
CA ILE A 150 -4.16 -18.90 0.14
C ILE A 150 -2.97 -18.64 -0.76
N THR A 151 -3.17 -17.84 -1.79
CA THR A 151 -2.10 -17.26 -2.59
C THR A 151 -2.12 -15.76 -2.39
N CYS A 152 -0.98 -15.19 -1.99
CA CYS A 152 -0.78 -13.76 -1.85
C CYS A 152 0.60 -13.35 -2.37
N TYR A 153 0.86 -12.07 -2.36
CA TYR A 153 2.13 -11.48 -2.78
C TYR A 153 2.74 -10.75 -1.58
N ALA A 154 3.95 -11.12 -1.23
CA ALA A 154 4.65 -10.51 -0.13
C ALA A 154 5.52 -9.35 -0.63
N LYS A 155 5.47 -8.23 0.06
CA LYS A 155 6.25 -7.04 -0.22
C LYS A 155 6.95 -6.57 1.05
N LYS A 156 8.21 -6.12 0.91
CA LYS A 156 8.92 -5.50 2.03
C LYS A 156 8.44 -4.06 2.21
N ASN A 157 8.12 -3.70 3.44
CA ASN A 157 7.84 -2.34 3.88
C ASN A 157 9.03 -1.82 4.72
N SER A 158 9.04 -0.55 5.08
CA SER A 158 10.09 0.06 5.92
C SER A 158 10.28 -0.68 7.25
N ASN A 159 9.19 -1.12 7.89
CA ASN A 159 9.20 -1.71 9.23
C ASN A 159 8.65 -3.14 9.27
N GLY A 160 8.51 -3.80 8.11
CA GLY A 160 7.93 -5.14 8.08
C GLY A 160 7.61 -5.62 6.68
N ILE A 161 6.50 -6.31 6.55
CA ILE A 161 6.04 -6.88 5.29
C ILE A 161 4.58 -6.53 5.02
N ALA A 162 4.18 -6.53 3.75
CA ALA A 162 2.78 -6.57 3.34
C ALA A 162 2.46 -7.93 2.72
N LEU A 163 1.31 -8.49 3.07
CA LEU A 163 0.71 -9.63 2.37
C LEU A 163 -0.50 -9.12 1.58
N LEU A 164 -0.37 -9.15 0.26
CA LEU A 164 -1.29 -8.52 -0.68
C LEU A 164 -1.95 -9.59 -1.54
N PHE A 165 -3.23 -9.44 -1.77
CA PHE A 165 -4.07 -10.38 -2.50
C PHE A 165 -4.62 -9.73 -3.76
N GLU A 166 -4.91 -10.53 -4.75
CA GLU A 166 -5.87 -10.14 -5.78
C GLU A 166 -7.22 -9.84 -5.09
N SER A 167 -7.89 -8.81 -5.54
CA SER A 167 -9.06 -8.28 -4.84
C SER A 167 -10.17 -9.31 -4.60
N SER A 168 -10.41 -10.19 -5.57
CA SER A 168 -11.38 -11.29 -5.42
C SER A 168 -10.99 -12.29 -4.32
N LYS A 169 -9.70 -12.58 -4.19
CA LYS A 169 -9.16 -13.47 -3.16
C LYS A 169 -9.26 -12.84 -1.77
N LEU A 170 -8.95 -11.54 -1.69
CA LEU A 170 -9.13 -10.80 -0.44
C LEU A 170 -10.60 -10.78 -0.02
N LEU A 171 -11.52 -10.49 -0.94
CA LEU A 171 -12.96 -10.50 -0.64
C LEU A 171 -13.41 -11.86 -0.10
N THR A 172 -12.97 -12.96 -0.72
CA THR A 172 -13.28 -14.31 -0.24
C THR A 172 -12.74 -14.54 1.17
N LEU A 173 -11.50 -14.14 1.44
CA LEU A 173 -10.91 -14.25 2.77
C LEU A 173 -11.70 -13.44 3.79
N LEU A 174 -12.02 -12.19 3.48
CA LEU A 174 -12.77 -11.31 4.38
C LEU A 174 -14.20 -11.79 4.60
N GLN A 175 -14.88 -12.33 3.58
CA GLN A 175 -16.20 -12.94 3.72
C GLN A 175 -16.16 -14.16 4.66
N THR A 176 -15.13 -14.99 4.54
CA THR A 176 -14.95 -16.14 5.44
C THR A 176 -14.79 -15.69 6.90
N VAL A 177 -14.05 -14.60 7.12
CA VAL A 177 -13.85 -14.01 8.45
C VAL A 177 -15.14 -13.32 8.91
N SER A 178 -15.83 -12.55 8.06
CA SER A 178 -17.01 -11.76 8.40
C SER A 178 -18.26 -12.60 8.66
N ALA A 179 -18.40 -13.73 7.99
CA ALA A 179 -19.48 -14.69 8.30
C ALA A 179 -19.49 -15.09 9.78
N LEU A 180 -18.40 -14.84 10.46
CA LEU A 180 -18.16 -15.16 11.84
C LEU A 180 -18.10 -13.93 12.75
N SER A 181 -17.94 -12.74 12.17
CA SER A 181 -17.80 -11.47 12.90
C SER A 181 -19.04 -10.57 12.79
N GLY A 182 -20.10 -10.98 12.05
CA GLY A 182 -21.30 -10.15 11.83
C GLY A 182 -21.13 -9.13 10.72
N ASN A 183 -22.04 -8.23 10.57
CA ASN A 183 -22.40 -7.34 9.45
C ASN A 183 -21.36 -6.36 8.88
N ALA A 184 -20.11 -6.74 8.68
CA ALA A 184 -19.16 -5.83 8.02
C ALA A 184 -19.47 -5.70 6.52
N THR A 185 -19.63 -4.49 6.05
CA THR A 185 -19.86 -4.18 4.64
C THR A 185 -18.53 -4.26 3.87
N LEU A 186 -18.42 -5.19 2.94
CA LEU A 186 -17.24 -5.36 2.09
C LEU A 186 -17.33 -4.59 0.76
N SER A 187 -18.34 -3.76 0.60
CA SER A 187 -18.57 -2.97 -0.63
C SER A 187 -17.37 -2.08 -0.98
N THR A 188 -16.79 -1.40 0.01
CA THR A 188 -15.62 -0.52 -0.19
C THR A 188 -14.47 -1.24 -0.89
N ILE A 189 -14.17 -2.48 -0.51
CA ILE A 189 -13.09 -3.28 -1.13
C ILE A 189 -13.46 -3.67 -2.56
N GLY A 190 -14.73 -4.04 -2.78
CA GLY A 190 -15.23 -4.34 -4.10
C GLY A 190 -15.17 -3.12 -5.05
N ASP A 191 -15.54 -1.96 -4.56
CA ASP A 191 -15.55 -0.71 -5.33
C ASP A 191 -14.12 -0.23 -5.65
N LEU A 192 -13.22 -0.30 -4.69
CA LEU A 192 -11.79 -0.02 -4.92
C LEU A 192 -11.21 -0.93 -6.00
N SER A 193 -11.54 -2.21 -5.95
CA SER A 193 -11.08 -3.20 -6.92
C SER A 193 -11.56 -2.96 -8.34
N LYS A 194 -12.73 -2.37 -8.50
CA LYS A 194 -13.29 -2.00 -9.81
C LYS A 194 -12.74 -0.68 -10.32
N SER A 195 -12.30 0.20 -9.42
CA SER A 195 -11.87 1.55 -9.75
C SER A 195 -10.42 1.64 -10.19
N TYR A 196 -9.60 0.64 -9.86
CA TYR A 196 -8.16 0.69 -10.11
C TYR A 196 -7.64 -0.62 -10.69
N ASP A 197 -7.10 -0.57 -11.90
CA ASP A 197 -6.44 -1.70 -12.53
C ASP A 197 -5.15 -2.09 -11.80
N GLY A 198 -4.91 -3.39 -11.68
CA GLY A 198 -3.70 -3.93 -11.05
C GLY A 198 -3.57 -3.64 -9.57
N LEU A 199 -4.66 -3.22 -8.91
CA LEU A 199 -4.68 -3.02 -7.46
C LEU A 199 -4.64 -4.35 -6.73
N ARG A 200 -3.72 -4.45 -5.76
CA ARG A 200 -3.65 -5.52 -4.77
C ARG A 200 -3.87 -4.94 -3.40
N LEU A 201 -4.73 -5.58 -2.64
CA LEU A 201 -5.13 -5.17 -1.30
C LEU A 201 -4.82 -6.27 -0.30
N GLY A 202 -4.61 -5.90 0.96
CA GLY A 202 -4.31 -6.89 1.99
C GLY A 202 -3.95 -6.27 3.33
N PHE A 203 -2.91 -6.80 3.94
CA PHE A 203 -2.51 -6.46 5.29
C PHE A 203 -1.05 -6.01 5.32
N ASP A 204 -0.79 -4.92 6.04
CA ASP A 204 0.55 -4.54 6.46
C ASP A 204 0.83 -5.15 7.83
N PHE A 205 2.05 -5.65 8.00
CA PHE A 205 2.56 -6.28 9.22
C PHE A 205 3.90 -5.65 9.63
N LYS A 206 4.18 -5.66 10.92
CA LYS A 206 5.45 -5.22 11.51
C LYS A 206 5.96 -6.20 12.57
#